data_4ba04fee44e8c6f90ee1fbaff89f0505
#
_entry.id   4ba04fee44e8c6f90ee1fbaff89f0505
#
_cell.length_a   1.000
_cell.length_b   1.000
_cell.length_c   1.000
_cell.angle_alpha   90.00
_cell.angle_beta   90.00
_cell.angle_gamma   90.00
#
_symmetry.space_group_name_H-M   'P 1'
#
loop_
_entity.id
_entity.type
_entity.pdbx_description
1 polymer ?
#
loop_
_entity_poly.entity_id
_entity_poly.type
_entity_poly.pdbx_seq_one_letter_code
_entity_poly.pdbx_strand_id
1 'polypeptide(L)'
;IVGLDAFLSWKAVDVLDLSYYELRYANVTANATWSNSVPLVKKVSRPGTSVVVPAKTGAYLIKARDKLGLPSVNATVVFVAVETIGTYNFLTSSTQNPTFSGSKTNVYVDDNIADVPALVLDSQELFDSPSGNFDSQTTRDFDSGTLNGQLFSEGIYQFTSTIDVGSRVTTNITADITQTVVDRDDIFDSTAGNFDAKLGNFDGDAEANCSSEIQIAISNDNSDFTPFQTFVVGDYLARYYKFRLVMTSENGSASPVVTELKVTLDMEDRIESGNNIVSGTGTKSVTFTQSFVTVPSLGFAVQNMASGDTYTL
;
A
#
# COMPACT_ATOMS: atom_id res chain seq x y z
N ILE A 1 12.55 7.11 -21.53
CA ILE A 1 12.86 7.75 -20.23
C ILE A 1 13.57 9.06 -20.53
N VAL A 2 13.05 10.15 -19.99
CA VAL A 2 13.66 11.49 -20.13
C VAL A 2 13.86 12.02 -18.70
N GLY A 3 15.10 12.11 -18.26
CA GLY A 3 15.42 12.46 -16.87
C GLY A 3 14.93 11.39 -15.88
N LEU A 4 14.19 11.82 -14.87
CA LEU A 4 13.56 10.93 -13.86
C LEU A 4 12.14 10.49 -14.24
N ASP A 5 11.68 10.80 -15.46
CA ASP A 5 10.32 10.53 -15.92
C ASP A 5 10.28 9.45 -17.00
N ALA A 6 9.27 8.63 -16.94
CA ALA A 6 8.91 7.64 -17.96
C ALA A 6 7.69 8.13 -18.74
N PHE A 7 7.81 8.19 -20.06
CA PHE A 7 6.68 8.40 -20.94
C PHE A 7 6.10 7.04 -21.34
N LEU A 8 4.89 6.78 -20.90
CA LEU A 8 4.14 5.58 -21.23
C LEU A 8 3.12 5.90 -22.32
N SER A 9 3.06 5.08 -23.35
CA SER A 9 2.07 5.19 -24.40
C SER A 9 1.55 3.81 -24.81
N TRP A 10 0.30 3.77 -25.26
CA TRP A 10 -0.38 2.55 -25.65
C TRP A 10 -1.30 2.75 -26.85
N LYS A 11 -1.67 1.65 -27.48
CA LYS A 11 -2.66 1.69 -28.56
C LYS A 11 -4.05 1.84 -27.96
N ALA A 12 -4.84 2.77 -28.51
CA ALA A 12 -6.23 2.90 -28.09
C ALA A 12 -7.01 1.58 -28.27
N VAL A 13 -7.83 1.26 -27.30
CA VAL A 13 -8.80 0.16 -27.40
C VAL A 13 -10.03 0.71 -28.13
N ASP A 14 -10.40 0.05 -29.22
CA ASP A 14 -11.54 0.45 -30.05
C ASP A 14 -12.83 -0.25 -29.60
N VAL A 15 -13.36 0.20 -28.46
CA VAL A 15 -14.65 -0.25 -27.94
C VAL A 15 -15.51 0.96 -27.57
N LEU A 16 -16.82 0.86 -27.80
CA LEU A 16 -17.76 1.99 -27.67
C LEU A 16 -17.99 2.42 -26.22
N ASP A 17 -17.83 1.52 -25.28
CA ASP A 17 -18.08 1.72 -23.85
C ASP A 17 -16.82 2.10 -23.06
N LEU A 18 -15.63 2.12 -23.67
CA LEU A 18 -14.41 2.59 -23.05
C LEU A 18 -14.59 3.97 -22.43
N SER A 19 -14.28 4.10 -21.15
CA SER A 19 -14.35 5.35 -20.40
C SER A 19 -12.96 5.93 -20.13
N TYR A 20 -12.06 5.13 -19.57
CA TYR A 20 -10.71 5.55 -19.19
C TYR A 20 -9.75 4.36 -19.09
N TYR A 21 -8.47 4.67 -18.88
CA TYR A 21 -7.44 3.71 -18.54
C TYR A 21 -6.97 3.94 -17.10
N GLU A 22 -6.71 2.86 -16.38
CA GLU A 22 -6.09 2.86 -15.06
C GLU A 22 -4.68 2.28 -15.19
N LEU A 23 -3.70 2.95 -14.58
CA LEU A 23 -2.33 2.49 -14.54
C LEU A 23 -1.94 2.17 -13.10
N ARG A 24 -1.22 1.06 -12.95
CA ARG A 24 -0.63 0.62 -11.69
C ARG A 24 0.86 0.39 -11.83
N TYR A 25 1.53 0.37 -10.70
CA TYR A 25 2.94 0.06 -10.59
C TYR A 25 3.14 -1.10 -9.60
N ALA A 26 4.06 -2.02 -9.94
CA ALA A 26 4.52 -3.06 -9.02
C ALA A 26 6.04 -2.99 -8.91
N ASN A 27 6.53 -3.00 -7.67
CA ASN A 27 7.98 -2.96 -7.37
C ASN A 27 8.61 -4.35 -7.54
N VAL A 28 8.37 -4.99 -8.68
CA VAL A 28 8.89 -6.31 -9.02
C VAL A 28 9.43 -6.32 -10.44
N THR A 29 10.47 -7.11 -10.68
CA THR A 29 11.11 -7.25 -12.00
C THR A 29 10.60 -8.45 -12.80
N ALA A 30 9.71 -9.25 -12.20
CA ALA A 30 9.05 -10.40 -12.84
C ALA A 30 7.71 -10.67 -12.15
N ASN A 31 6.82 -11.40 -12.82
CA ASN A 31 5.55 -11.88 -12.28
C ASN A 31 4.65 -10.76 -11.70
N ALA A 32 4.67 -9.58 -12.32
CA ALA A 32 3.76 -8.51 -11.97
C ALA A 32 2.33 -8.88 -12.35
N THR A 33 1.42 -8.70 -11.42
CA THR A 33 -0.01 -8.93 -11.58
C THR A 33 -0.79 -7.69 -11.13
N TRP A 34 -2.06 -7.61 -11.50
CA TRP A 34 -2.90 -6.52 -11.03
C TRP A 34 -3.04 -6.53 -9.50
N SER A 35 -3.07 -7.70 -8.89
CA SER A 35 -3.21 -7.90 -7.45
C SER A 35 -1.97 -7.54 -6.63
N ASN A 36 -0.75 -7.64 -7.20
CA ASN A 36 0.47 -7.20 -6.52
C ASN A 36 0.95 -5.80 -6.94
N SER A 37 0.07 -4.98 -7.46
CA SER A 37 0.36 -3.63 -7.93
C SER A 37 -0.45 -2.58 -7.18
N VAL A 38 0.09 -1.37 -7.08
CA VAL A 38 -0.55 -0.21 -6.45
C VAL A 38 -0.93 0.84 -7.50
N PRO A 39 -1.97 1.65 -7.27
CA PRO A 39 -2.36 2.70 -8.18
C PRO A 39 -1.19 3.67 -8.47
N LEU A 40 -0.97 3.98 -9.74
CA LEU A 40 -0.01 4.99 -10.20
C LEU A 40 -0.74 6.18 -10.83
N VAL A 41 -1.69 5.90 -11.73
CA VAL A 41 -2.58 6.89 -12.31
C VAL A 41 -3.98 6.29 -12.33
N LYS A 42 -4.87 6.81 -11.49
CA LYS A 42 -6.25 6.26 -11.38
C LYS A 42 -7.06 6.41 -12.65
N LYS A 43 -6.83 7.46 -13.43
CA LYS A 43 -7.68 7.73 -14.58
C LYS A 43 -6.95 8.53 -15.66
N VAL A 44 -6.76 7.92 -16.82
CA VAL A 44 -6.44 8.60 -18.07
C VAL A 44 -7.67 8.53 -18.94
N SER A 45 -8.40 9.64 -19.03
CA SER A 45 -9.67 9.69 -19.75
C SER A 45 -9.46 9.54 -21.26
N ARG A 46 -10.41 8.89 -21.94
CA ARG A 46 -10.49 8.87 -23.40
C ARG A 46 -10.53 10.31 -23.94
N PRO A 47 -9.83 10.66 -25.04
CA PRO A 47 -9.07 9.79 -25.95
C PRO A 47 -7.58 9.61 -25.57
N GLY A 48 -7.15 9.96 -24.37
CA GLY A 48 -5.75 9.90 -23.96
C GLY A 48 -5.17 8.49 -24.07
N THR A 49 -3.99 8.39 -24.68
CA THR A 49 -3.25 7.11 -24.87
C THR A 49 -1.81 7.22 -24.43
N SER A 50 -1.52 8.21 -23.61
CA SER A 50 -0.18 8.40 -23.05
C SER A 50 -0.24 9.15 -21.72
N VAL A 51 0.81 8.98 -20.94
CA VAL A 51 0.99 9.67 -19.65
C VAL A 51 2.47 9.71 -19.30
N VAL A 52 2.88 10.75 -18.60
CA VAL A 52 4.20 10.85 -17.96
C VAL A 52 4.07 10.44 -16.50
N VAL A 53 4.95 9.56 -16.05
CA VAL A 53 4.98 9.02 -14.69
C VAL A 53 6.42 8.98 -14.19
N PRO A 54 6.68 8.92 -12.88
CA PRO A 54 8.02 8.72 -12.36
C PRO A 54 8.67 7.46 -12.94
N ALA A 55 9.91 7.60 -13.41
CA ALA A 55 10.68 6.48 -13.92
C ALA A 55 11.23 5.64 -12.75
N LYS A 56 10.76 4.40 -12.62
CA LYS A 56 11.15 3.48 -11.56
C LYS A 56 11.45 2.09 -12.13
N THR A 57 12.41 1.41 -11.53
CA THR A 57 12.63 -0.01 -11.81
C THR A 57 11.46 -0.81 -11.27
N GLY A 58 10.86 -1.63 -12.11
CA GLY A 58 9.68 -2.42 -11.77
C GLY A 58 8.75 -2.62 -12.96
N ALA A 59 7.49 -2.88 -12.69
CA ALA A 59 6.48 -3.13 -13.71
C ALA A 59 5.41 -2.04 -13.72
N TYR A 60 5.04 -1.61 -14.90
CA TYR A 60 3.88 -0.74 -15.13
C TYR A 60 2.78 -1.57 -15.79
N LEU A 61 1.59 -1.50 -15.21
CA LEU A 61 0.42 -2.25 -15.64
C LEU A 61 -0.69 -1.30 -16.05
N ILE A 62 -1.42 -1.66 -17.09
CA ILE A 62 -2.56 -0.88 -17.58
C ILE A 62 -3.77 -1.77 -17.82
N LYS A 63 -4.94 -1.32 -17.38
CA LYS A 63 -6.25 -1.89 -17.74
C LYS A 63 -7.14 -0.79 -18.33
N ALA A 64 -7.98 -1.18 -19.28
CA ALA A 64 -9.09 -0.35 -19.76
C ALA A 64 -10.27 -0.49 -18.79
N ARG A 65 -11.03 0.59 -18.62
CA ARG A 65 -12.25 0.62 -17.82
C ARG A 65 -13.41 1.11 -18.67
N ASP A 66 -14.54 0.46 -18.57
CA ASP A 66 -15.79 0.86 -19.23
C ASP A 66 -16.49 2.00 -18.50
N LYS A 67 -17.69 2.36 -18.94
CA LYS A 67 -18.53 3.42 -18.35
C LYS A 67 -19.11 3.05 -16.99
N LEU A 68 -19.17 1.76 -16.67
CA LEU A 68 -19.61 1.23 -15.39
C LEU A 68 -18.44 1.07 -14.41
N GLY A 69 -17.19 1.30 -14.88
CA GLY A 69 -15.97 1.14 -14.09
C GLY A 69 -15.38 -0.28 -14.11
N LEU A 70 -15.99 -1.21 -14.86
CA LEU A 70 -15.49 -2.58 -14.95
C LEU A 70 -14.15 -2.62 -15.70
N PRO A 71 -13.15 -3.35 -15.17
CA PRO A 71 -11.83 -3.44 -15.81
C PRO A 71 -11.82 -4.46 -16.94
N SER A 72 -10.91 -4.28 -17.89
CA SER A 72 -10.54 -5.35 -18.82
C SER A 72 -10.01 -6.57 -18.07
N VAL A 73 -10.30 -7.78 -18.56
CA VAL A 73 -9.89 -9.04 -17.92
C VAL A 73 -8.36 -9.06 -17.72
N ASN A 74 -7.60 -8.83 -18.78
CA ASN A 74 -6.15 -8.85 -18.73
C ASN A 74 -5.55 -7.45 -18.59
N ALA A 75 -4.48 -7.34 -17.80
CA ALA A 75 -3.62 -6.17 -17.79
C ALA A 75 -2.51 -6.32 -18.85
N THR A 76 -2.16 -5.23 -19.51
CA THR A 76 -0.90 -5.17 -20.26
C THR A 76 0.20 -4.74 -19.32
N VAL A 77 1.32 -5.45 -19.32
CA VAL A 77 2.44 -5.24 -18.40
C VAL A 77 3.70 -4.91 -19.20
N VAL A 78 4.45 -3.90 -18.73
CA VAL A 78 5.79 -3.59 -19.22
C VAL A 78 6.77 -3.52 -18.04
N PHE A 79 7.88 -4.24 -18.13
CA PHE A 79 8.94 -4.19 -17.15
C PHE A 79 9.97 -3.14 -17.57
N VAL A 80 10.39 -2.33 -16.62
CA VAL A 80 11.36 -1.25 -16.83
C VAL A 80 12.49 -1.41 -15.82
N ALA A 81 13.73 -1.33 -16.29
CA ALA A 81 14.90 -1.16 -15.46
C ALA A 81 15.42 0.27 -15.68
N VAL A 82 15.49 1.04 -14.62
CA VAL A 82 16.05 2.39 -14.62
C VAL A 82 17.43 2.30 -14.00
N GLU A 83 18.44 2.80 -14.69
CA GLU A 83 19.76 2.97 -14.06
C GLU A 83 19.61 4.01 -12.95
N THR A 84 19.91 3.62 -11.74
CA THR A 84 19.93 4.50 -10.57
C THR A 84 21.12 5.47 -10.72
N ILE A 85 20.82 6.68 -11.17
CA ILE A 85 21.76 7.80 -11.10
C ILE A 85 21.59 8.45 -9.74
N GLY A 86 22.27 7.94 -8.76
CA GLY A 86 22.19 8.38 -7.36
C GLY A 86 21.52 7.32 -6.49
N THR A 87 22.23 6.86 -5.51
CA THR A 87 21.70 5.99 -4.47
C THR A 87 20.98 6.86 -3.46
N TYR A 88 19.66 6.76 -3.42
CA TYR A 88 18.92 7.13 -2.22
C TYR A 88 19.29 6.10 -1.15
N ASN A 89 20.11 6.48 -0.18
CA ASN A 89 20.62 5.53 0.82
C ASN A 89 19.84 5.56 2.13
N PHE A 90 18.74 6.28 2.16
CA PHE A 90 17.97 6.47 3.36
C PHE A 90 16.60 5.83 3.25
N LEU A 91 16.59 4.49 3.33
CA LEU A 91 15.39 3.70 3.27
C LEU A 91 14.82 3.46 4.66
N THR A 92 13.56 3.82 4.85
CA THR A 92 12.75 3.28 5.95
C THR A 92 11.57 2.51 5.39
N SER A 93 11.20 1.42 6.01
CA SER A 93 10.07 0.62 5.58
C SER A 93 9.19 0.24 6.75
N SER A 94 7.90 0.11 6.49
CA SER A 94 6.92 -0.41 7.44
C SER A 94 6.25 -1.63 6.81
N THR A 95 6.60 -2.81 7.30
CA THR A 95 6.03 -4.10 6.92
C THR A 95 4.97 -4.48 7.93
N GLN A 96 3.80 -4.83 7.48
CA GLN A 96 2.66 -5.15 8.35
C GLN A 96 2.43 -6.64 8.49
N ASN A 97 2.70 -7.42 7.44
CA ASN A 97 2.65 -8.88 7.48
C ASN A 97 3.85 -9.47 8.26
N PRO A 98 3.74 -10.67 8.85
CA PRO A 98 2.55 -11.51 8.92
C PRO A 98 1.60 -11.13 10.07
N THR A 99 2.02 -10.30 11.02
CA THR A 99 1.27 -10.07 12.27
C THR A 99 0.09 -9.13 12.14
N PHE A 100 0.13 -8.21 11.17
CA PHE A 100 -0.88 -7.17 10.99
C PHE A 100 -1.33 -6.57 12.34
N SER A 101 -0.35 -6.03 13.08
CA SER A 101 -0.54 -5.55 14.46
C SER A 101 -1.25 -4.19 14.57
N GLY A 102 -1.57 -3.56 13.44
CA GLY A 102 -2.31 -2.31 13.36
C GLY A 102 -3.75 -2.40 13.85
N SER A 103 -4.40 -1.25 13.95
CA SER A 103 -5.82 -1.19 14.33
C SER A 103 -6.70 -1.67 13.19
N LYS A 104 -7.76 -2.39 13.54
CA LYS A 104 -8.66 -3.07 12.62
C LYS A 104 -10.09 -2.60 12.88
N THR A 105 -10.78 -2.23 11.81
CA THR A 105 -12.22 -1.94 11.80
C THR A 105 -12.85 -2.74 10.70
N ASN A 106 -13.76 -3.64 11.02
CA ASN A 106 -14.43 -4.54 10.07
C ASN A 106 -13.46 -5.41 9.25
N VAL A 107 -12.27 -5.66 9.76
CA VAL A 107 -11.28 -6.59 9.21
C VAL A 107 -10.66 -7.41 10.33
N TYR A 108 -10.23 -8.63 10.04
CA TYR A 108 -9.48 -9.46 10.97
C TYR A 108 -8.34 -10.17 10.24
N VAL A 109 -7.47 -10.83 11.01
CA VAL A 109 -6.42 -11.70 10.47
C VAL A 109 -6.92 -13.12 10.47
N ASP A 110 -6.93 -13.74 9.31
CA ASP A 110 -7.25 -15.15 9.14
C ASP A 110 -5.96 -15.93 8.86
N ASP A 111 -5.65 -16.89 9.70
CA ASP A 111 -4.43 -17.71 9.59
C ASP A 111 -4.60 -18.91 8.65
N ASN A 112 -5.82 -19.18 8.17
CA ASN A 112 -6.15 -20.42 7.46
C ASN A 112 -6.50 -20.20 5.98
N ILE A 113 -6.84 -18.99 5.59
CA ILE A 113 -7.45 -18.73 4.28
C ILE A 113 -6.43 -18.79 3.11
N ALA A 114 -5.14 -18.56 3.40
CA ALA A 114 -4.07 -18.50 2.41
C ALA A 114 -2.81 -19.27 2.83
N ASP A 115 -2.91 -20.19 3.78
CA ASP A 115 -1.78 -20.89 4.42
C ASP A 115 -0.75 -19.95 5.09
N VAL A 116 -1.05 -18.67 5.14
CA VAL A 116 -0.30 -17.60 5.84
C VAL A 116 -1.28 -16.61 6.43
N PRO A 117 -0.92 -15.89 7.50
CA PRO A 117 -1.79 -14.85 8.06
C PRO A 117 -2.15 -13.80 6.99
N ALA A 118 -3.43 -13.53 6.85
CA ALA A 118 -3.96 -12.60 5.86
C ALA A 118 -5.04 -11.69 6.44
N LEU A 119 -5.10 -10.44 5.99
CA LEU A 119 -6.22 -9.55 6.29
C LEU A 119 -7.41 -9.90 5.39
N VAL A 120 -8.57 -10.03 5.99
CA VAL A 120 -9.85 -10.24 5.33
C VAL A 120 -10.93 -9.36 5.95
N LEU A 121 -12.02 -9.13 5.20
CA LEU A 121 -13.20 -8.46 5.75
C LEU A 121 -13.84 -9.32 6.83
N ASP A 122 -14.25 -8.68 7.90
CA ASP A 122 -14.99 -9.32 8.98
C ASP A 122 -16.45 -9.54 8.57
N SER A 123 -17.07 -10.51 9.22
CA SER A 123 -18.50 -10.76 9.03
C SER A 123 -19.33 -9.93 10.02
N GLN A 124 -20.45 -9.45 9.54
CA GLN A 124 -21.51 -8.98 10.42
C GLN A 124 -21.97 -10.15 11.29
N GLU A 125 -22.31 -9.89 12.55
CA GLU A 125 -22.57 -10.93 13.56
C GLU A 125 -23.39 -12.13 13.03
N LEU A 126 -22.85 -13.33 13.24
CA LEU A 126 -23.54 -14.58 12.95
C LEU A 126 -24.68 -14.80 13.94
N PHE A 127 -25.78 -15.41 13.46
CA PHE A 127 -26.91 -15.82 14.30
C PHE A 127 -26.52 -16.71 15.49
N ASP A 128 -25.45 -17.51 15.33
CA ASP A 128 -24.98 -18.46 16.32
C ASP A 128 -24.06 -17.88 17.42
N SER A 129 -23.71 -16.59 17.33
CA SER A 129 -22.83 -15.93 18.31
C SER A 129 -23.46 -14.80 19.12
N PRO A 130 -24.80 -14.71 19.32
CA PRO A 130 -25.33 -13.64 20.13
C PRO A 130 -25.04 -13.90 21.61
N SER A 131 -24.35 -12.98 22.25
CA SER A 131 -24.34 -12.89 23.70
C SER A 131 -25.70 -12.36 24.18
N GLY A 132 -26.59 -13.24 24.61
CA GLY A 132 -27.89 -12.86 25.18
C GLY A 132 -29.05 -13.75 24.75
N ASN A 133 -30.20 -13.61 25.40
CA ASN A 133 -31.41 -14.30 25.02
C ASN A 133 -32.01 -13.75 23.74
N PHE A 134 -32.63 -14.62 22.95
CA PHE A 134 -33.32 -14.32 21.69
C PHE A 134 -34.29 -13.11 21.79
N ASP A 135 -34.99 -12.98 22.91
CA ASP A 135 -35.92 -11.89 23.20
C ASP A 135 -35.26 -10.51 23.43
N SER A 136 -33.96 -10.45 23.63
CA SER A 136 -33.22 -9.19 23.84
C SER A 136 -32.67 -8.58 22.54
N GLN A 137 -32.86 -9.22 21.39
CA GLN A 137 -32.34 -8.82 20.09
C GLN A 137 -33.33 -7.93 19.34
N THR A 138 -33.53 -6.71 19.82
CA THR A 138 -34.51 -5.75 19.25
C THR A 138 -34.02 -5.08 17.95
N THR A 139 -32.79 -5.31 17.51
CA THR A 139 -32.19 -4.68 16.34
C THR A 139 -31.97 -5.61 15.15
N ARG A 140 -32.42 -6.87 15.24
CA ARG A 140 -32.26 -7.84 14.16
C ARG A 140 -33.53 -7.95 13.34
N ASP A 141 -33.41 -7.63 12.08
CA ASP A 141 -34.50 -7.75 11.12
C ASP A 141 -34.31 -9.04 10.32
N PHE A 142 -35.20 -9.99 10.55
CA PHE A 142 -35.20 -11.28 9.84
C PHE A 142 -35.54 -11.10 8.34
N ASP A 143 -36.22 -10.01 7.97
CA ASP A 143 -36.64 -9.74 6.59
C ASP A 143 -35.52 -9.06 5.77
N SER A 144 -34.50 -8.48 6.40
CA SER A 144 -33.43 -7.77 5.71
C SER A 144 -32.29 -8.67 5.21
N GLY A 145 -32.33 -9.97 5.47
CA GLY A 145 -31.31 -10.92 4.99
C GLY A 145 -29.94 -10.84 5.68
N THR A 146 -29.80 -10.01 6.72
CA THR A 146 -28.52 -9.81 7.44
C THR A 146 -28.14 -10.94 8.40
N LEU A 147 -28.91 -12.00 8.46
CA LEU A 147 -28.68 -13.14 9.36
C LEU A 147 -27.66 -14.15 8.85
N ASN A 148 -27.19 -14.03 7.63
CA ASN A 148 -26.37 -15.05 6.98
C ASN A 148 -24.86 -14.80 7.07
N GLY A 149 -24.40 -13.96 8.00
CA GLY A 149 -22.97 -13.70 8.15
C GLY A 149 -22.34 -12.99 6.97
N GLN A 150 -23.12 -12.08 6.33
CA GLN A 150 -22.58 -11.24 5.26
C GLN A 150 -21.34 -10.48 5.76
N LEU A 151 -20.35 -10.39 4.91
CA LEU A 151 -19.18 -9.60 5.17
C LEU A 151 -19.51 -8.11 5.19
N PHE A 152 -18.74 -7.33 5.94
CA PHE A 152 -18.81 -5.89 5.81
C PHE A 152 -18.42 -5.45 4.39
N SER A 153 -19.14 -4.50 3.85
CA SER A 153 -18.85 -3.95 2.51
C SER A 153 -17.56 -3.11 2.49
N GLU A 154 -17.13 -2.63 3.67
CA GLU A 154 -15.88 -1.89 3.85
C GLU A 154 -15.23 -2.25 5.17
N GLY A 155 -13.91 -2.42 5.11
CA GLY A 155 -13.06 -2.61 6.28
C GLY A 155 -11.78 -1.78 6.18
N ILE A 156 -11.24 -1.40 7.34
CA ILE A 156 -10.05 -0.54 7.42
C ILE A 156 -9.00 -1.20 8.31
N TYR A 157 -7.80 -1.31 7.79
CA TYR A 157 -6.61 -1.63 8.55
C TYR A 157 -5.69 -0.41 8.60
N GLN A 158 -5.45 0.16 9.78
CA GLN A 158 -4.53 1.27 9.95
C GLN A 158 -3.19 0.77 10.48
N PHE A 159 -2.09 1.17 9.86
CA PHE A 159 -0.74 0.81 10.27
C PHE A 159 -0.47 1.19 11.71
N THR A 160 0.34 0.38 12.40
CA THR A 160 0.63 0.52 13.82
C THR A 160 1.25 1.85 14.19
N SER A 161 2.12 2.37 13.33
CA SER A 161 2.97 3.52 13.66
C SER A 161 2.90 4.61 12.59
N THR A 162 2.98 5.84 13.05
CA THR A 162 3.35 6.98 12.21
C THR A 162 4.83 6.88 11.87
N ILE A 163 5.19 7.02 10.59
CA ILE A 163 6.58 7.04 10.16
C ILE A 163 7.07 8.49 10.25
N ASP A 164 8.14 8.72 11.04
CA ASP A 164 8.86 10.00 11.14
C ASP A 164 10.17 9.90 10.37
N VAL A 165 10.32 10.70 9.33
CA VAL A 165 11.55 10.78 8.54
C VAL A 165 12.56 11.82 9.09
N GLY A 166 12.29 12.34 10.29
CA GLY A 166 13.19 13.23 11.04
C GLY A 166 13.05 14.71 10.69
N SER A 167 12.77 15.05 9.45
CA SER A 167 12.59 16.43 8.97
C SER A 167 11.64 16.47 7.78
N ARG A 168 11.16 17.66 7.44
CA ARG A 168 10.37 17.87 6.24
C ARG A 168 11.26 17.76 5.00
N VAL A 169 11.21 16.63 4.33
CA VAL A 169 11.98 16.33 3.11
C VAL A 169 11.11 15.72 2.05
N THR A 170 11.56 15.78 0.81
CA THR A 170 10.93 15.03 -0.28
C THR A 170 11.27 13.56 -0.10
N THR A 171 10.24 12.75 -0.03
CA THR A 171 10.36 11.30 0.17
C THR A 171 9.67 10.61 -0.99
N ASN A 172 10.40 9.74 -1.68
CA ASN A 172 9.86 8.88 -2.69
C ASN A 172 9.24 7.65 -2.02
N ILE A 173 7.95 7.42 -2.21
CA ILE A 173 7.20 6.38 -1.52
C ILE A 173 6.75 5.32 -2.51
N THR A 174 7.03 4.06 -2.18
CA THR A 174 6.54 2.88 -2.88
C THR A 174 5.79 1.98 -1.90
N ALA A 175 4.96 1.10 -2.44
CA ALA A 175 4.28 0.09 -1.64
C ALA A 175 4.28 -1.26 -2.36
N ASP A 176 4.40 -2.31 -1.57
CA ASP A 176 4.27 -3.70 -1.98
C ASP A 176 3.00 -4.25 -1.32
N ILE A 177 2.09 -4.76 -2.13
CA ILE A 177 0.86 -5.41 -1.69
C ILE A 177 0.67 -6.70 -2.49
N THR A 178 0.31 -7.77 -1.79
CA THR A 178 -0.14 -9.01 -2.43
C THR A 178 -1.54 -9.29 -1.96
N GLN A 179 -2.47 -9.33 -2.91
CA GLN A 179 -3.86 -9.63 -2.62
C GLN A 179 -4.43 -10.68 -3.58
N THR A 180 -5.34 -11.46 -3.05
CA THR A 180 -6.25 -12.34 -3.78
C THR A 180 -7.67 -12.04 -3.37
N VAL A 181 -8.62 -12.78 -3.88
CA VAL A 181 -10.03 -12.71 -3.45
C VAL A 181 -10.47 -14.10 -3.06
N VAL A 182 -11.24 -14.19 -2.00
CA VAL A 182 -12.00 -15.39 -1.63
C VAL A 182 -13.47 -15.10 -1.73
N ASP A 183 -14.20 -15.97 -2.41
CA ASP A 183 -15.66 -16.00 -2.36
C ASP A 183 -16.08 -17.22 -1.55
N ARG A 184 -16.84 -17.00 -0.49
CA ARG A 184 -17.29 -18.06 0.40
C ARG A 184 -18.49 -18.83 -0.15
N ASP A 185 -19.20 -18.26 -1.10
CA ASP A 185 -20.37 -18.89 -1.73
C ASP A 185 -20.01 -19.74 -2.96
N ASP A 186 -18.85 -19.49 -3.57
CA ASP A 186 -18.38 -20.16 -4.79
C ASP A 186 -17.50 -21.39 -4.55
N ILE A 187 -17.42 -21.90 -3.34
CA ILE A 187 -16.67 -23.14 -3.07
C ILE A 187 -17.47 -24.35 -3.56
N PHE A 188 -17.29 -24.69 -4.82
CA PHE A 188 -17.93 -25.84 -5.48
C PHE A 188 -17.75 -27.15 -4.71
N ASP A 189 -16.59 -27.37 -4.11
CA ASP A 189 -16.24 -28.60 -3.39
C ASP A 189 -16.76 -28.67 -1.94
N SER A 190 -17.14 -27.57 -1.33
CA SER A 190 -17.54 -27.51 0.07
C SER A 190 -19.04 -27.46 0.32
N THR A 191 -19.86 -27.31 -0.72
CA THR A 191 -21.30 -27.19 -0.58
C THR A 191 -21.98 -28.54 -0.78
N ALA A 192 -22.50 -29.10 0.29
CA ALA A 192 -23.38 -30.28 0.21
C ALA A 192 -24.72 -29.89 -0.42
N GLY A 193 -25.14 -30.58 -1.47
CA GLY A 193 -26.46 -30.40 -2.11
C GLY A 193 -26.43 -30.53 -3.63
N ASN A 194 -27.62 -30.58 -4.24
CA ASN A 194 -27.78 -30.67 -5.69
C ASN A 194 -27.47 -29.34 -6.37
N PHE A 195 -26.88 -29.41 -7.56
CA PHE A 195 -26.49 -28.29 -8.40
C PHE A 195 -27.62 -27.26 -8.64
N ASP A 196 -28.85 -27.77 -8.79
CA ASP A 196 -30.04 -26.98 -9.10
C ASP A 196 -30.56 -26.13 -7.92
N ALA A 197 -30.01 -26.34 -6.72
CA ALA A 197 -30.43 -25.64 -5.50
C ALA A 197 -29.46 -24.53 -5.07
N LYS A 198 -28.40 -24.29 -5.86
CA LYS A 198 -27.40 -23.29 -5.53
C LYS A 198 -27.78 -21.94 -6.13
N LEU A 199 -27.98 -20.97 -5.28
CA LEU A 199 -28.13 -19.55 -5.63
C LEU A 199 -26.74 -18.92 -5.62
N GLY A 200 -26.17 -18.65 -6.80
CA GLY A 200 -24.88 -18.00 -6.95
C GLY A 200 -24.40 -18.04 -8.41
N ASN A 201 -23.54 -17.12 -8.79
CA ASN A 201 -22.88 -17.13 -10.08
C ASN A 201 -21.71 -18.11 -10.02
N PHE A 202 -21.77 -19.20 -10.78
CA PHE A 202 -20.69 -20.20 -10.86
C PHE A 202 -19.44 -19.73 -11.61
N ASP A 203 -19.55 -18.60 -12.29
CA ASP A 203 -18.48 -17.89 -12.98
C ASP A 203 -18.14 -16.56 -12.30
N GLY A 204 -18.41 -16.49 -10.98
CA GLY A 204 -18.27 -15.30 -10.18
C GLY A 204 -16.94 -14.61 -10.36
N ASP A 205 -16.97 -13.45 -10.95
CA ASP A 205 -15.84 -12.55 -11.07
C ASP A 205 -15.61 -11.86 -9.71
N ALA A 206 -15.31 -12.67 -8.68
CA ALA A 206 -15.08 -12.21 -7.32
C ALA A 206 -14.00 -11.13 -7.25
N GLU A 207 -13.01 -11.19 -8.17
CA GLU A 207 -12.00 -10.14 -8.31
C GLU A 207 -12.61 -8.79 -8.72
N ALA A 208 -13.68 -8.78 -9.53
CA ALA A 208 -14.31 -7.53 -9.98
C ALA A 208 -15.05 -6.81 -8.87
N ASN A 209 -15.52 -7.54 -7.86
CA ASN A 209 -16.35 -7.02 -6.78
C ASN A 209 -15.53 -6.63 -5.53
N CYS A 210 -14.24 -6.95 -5.48
CA CYS A 210 -13.38 -6.69 -4.34
C CYS A 210 -12.24 -5.75 -4.70
N SER A 211 -11.87 -4.88 -3.78
CA SER A 211 -10.70 -4.03 -3.95
C SER A 211 -10.01 -3.73 -2.63
N SER A 212 -8.70 -3.47 -2.71
CA SER A 212 -7.91 -2.97 -1.60
C SER A 212 -7.16 -1.71 -2.05
N GLU A 213 -7.25 -0.66 -1.26
CA GLU A 213 -6.64 0.63 -1.55
C GLU A 213 -5.81 1.10 -0.38
N ILE A 214 -4.52 1.33 -0.60
CA ILE A 214 -3.68 2.01 0.38
C ILE A 214 -4.00 3.49 0.35
N GLN A 215 -4.17 4.09 1.52
CA GLN A 215 -4.36 5.52 1.69
C GLN A 215 -3.25 6.10 2.55
N ILE A 216 -2.92 7.37 2.30
CA ILE A 216 -1.88 8.13 2.98
C ILE A 216 -2.44 9.42 3.58
N ALA A 217 -1.96 9.77 4.78
CA ALA A 217 -2.11 11.08 5.38
C ALA A 217 -0.74 11.61 5.81
N ILE A 218 -0.47 12.87 5.58
CA ILE A 218 0.83 13.50 5.83
C ILE A 218 0.72 14.66 6.81
N SER A 219 1.80 14.88 7.57
CA SER A 219 1.91 15.99 8.51
C SER A 219 3.35 16.49 8.62
N ASN A 220 3.53 17.70 9.13
CA ASN A 220 4.86 18.25 9.43
C ASN A 220 5.13 18.37 10.94
N ASP A 221 4.13 18.21 11.79
CA ASP A 221 4.21 18.39 13.24
C ASP A 221 3.73 17.19 14.07
N ASN A 222 3.29 16.12 13.40
CA ASN A 222 2.72 14.91 13.99
C ASN A 222 1.37 15.10 14.70
N SER A 223 0.73 16.25 14.55
CA SER A 223 -0.59 16.55 15.13
C SER A 223 -1.63 16.78 14.02
N ASP A 224 -1.34 17.71 13.12
CA ASP A 224 -2.26 18.11 12.06
C ASP A 224 -1.95 17.28 10.79
N PHE A 225 -2.70 16.21 10.61
CA PHE A 225 -2.60 15.38 9.41
C PHE A 225 -3.61 15.81 8.35
N THR A 226 -3.21 15.73 7.08
CA THR A 226 -4.17 15.82 5.97
C THR A 226 -5.24 14.75 6.11
N PRO A 227 -6.43 14.93 5.54
CA PRO A 227 -7.34 13.81 5.33
C PRO A 227 -6.65 12.67 4.60
N PHE A 228 -7.02 11.43 4.92
CA PHE A 228 -6.56 10.28 4.16
C PHE A 228 -6.98 10.39 2.69
N GLN A 229 -6.04 10.18 1.81
CA GLN A 229 -6.25 10.17 0.36
C GLN A 229 -5.63 8.93 -0.24
N THR A 230 -6.09 8.51 -1.40
CA THR A 230 -5.50 7.40 -2.13
C THR A 230 -4.00 7.58 -2.26
N PHE A 231 -3.26 6.58 -1.85
CA PHE A 231 -1.82 6.55 -2.05
C PHE A 231 -1.52 6.33 -3.54
N VAL A 232 -0.65 7.15 -4.09
CA VAL A 232 -0.08 7.00 -5.42
C VAL A 232 1.42 6.97 -5.30
N VAL A 233 2.07 6.01 -5.95
CA VAL A 233 3.53 5.90 -5.95
C VAL A 233 4.16 7.18 -6.49
N GLY A 234 5.02 7.82 -5.70
CA GLY A 234 5.62 9.11 -6.10
C GLY A 234 6.29 9.83 -4.96
N ASP A 235 6.53 11.13 -5.17
CA ASP A 235 7.22 11.99 -4.23
C ASP A 235 6.24 12.75 -3.35
N TYR A 236 6.50 12.77 -2.06
CA TYR A 236 5.72 13.45 -1.04
C TYR A 236 6.62 14.33 -0.19
N LEU A 237 6.20 15.56 0.07
CA LEU A 237 6.95 16.52 0.87
C LEU A 237 6.33 16.66 2.26
N ALA A 238 6.82 15.90 3.22
CA ALA A 238 6.37 15.94 4.62
C ALA A 238 7.45 15.38 5.56
N ARG A 239 7.18 15.42 6.88
CA ARG A 239 7.99 14.75 7.90
C ARG A 239 7.31 13.48 8.42
N TYR A 240 5.99 13.49 8.59
CA TYR A 240 5.24 12.39 9.20
C TYR A 240 4.25 11.80 8.21
N TYR A 241 4.18 10.48 8.20
CA TYR A 241 3.34 9.72 7.29
C TYR A 241 2.52 8.69 8.05
N LYS A 242 1.22 8.67 7.80
CA LYS A 242 0.30 7.62 8.25
C LYS A 242 -0.26 6.88 7.05
N PHE A 243 -0.40 5.58 7.18
CA PHE A 243 -0.96 4.73 6.15
C PHE A 243 -2.12 3.92 6.71
N ARG A 244 -3.07 3.64 5.83
CA ARG A 244 -4.12 2.66 6.08
C ARG A 244 -4.45 1.92 4.80
N LEU A 245 -4.97 0.71 4.95
CA LEU A 245 -5.55 -0.08 3.87
C LEU A 245 -7.06 -0.01 4.02
N VAL A 246 -7.76 0.33 2.95
CA VAL A 246 -9.21 0.24 2.85
C VAL A 246 -9.53 -0.94 1.95
N MET A 247 -10.28 -1.88 2.48
CA MET A 247 -10.72 -3.09 1.79
C MET A 247 -12.21 -2.96 1.53
N THR A 248 -12.66 -3.19 0.30
CA THR A 248 -14.07 -3.07 -0.07
C THR A 248 -14.53 -4.30 -0.83
N SER A 249 -15.80 -4.65 -0.63
CA SER A 249 -16.50 -5.66 -1.40
C SER A 249 -17.91 -5.19 -1.72
N GLU A 250 -18.33 -5.36 -2.95
CA GLU A 250 -19.72 -5.15 -3.38
C GLU A 250 -20.56 -6.44 -3.24
N ASN A 251 -19.90 -7.56 -2.94
CA ASN A 251 -20.54 -8.86 -2.71
C ASN A 251 -20.38 -9.26 -1.23
N GLY A 252 -21.49 -9.49 -0.54
CA GLY A 252 -21.49 -9.86 0.88
C GLY A 252 -20.84 -11.22 1.19
N SER A 253 -20.51 -12.04 0.20
CA SER A 253 -19.81 -13.32 0.36
C SER A 253 -18.33 -13.25 -0.01
N ALA A 254 -17.91 -12.27 -0.80
CA ALA A 254 -16.54 -12.14 -1.28
C ALA A 254 -15.70 -11.17 -0.43
N SER A 255 -14.45 -11.51 -0.19
CA SER A 255 -13.49 -10.68 0.54
C SER A 255 -12.18 -10.55 -0.20
N PRO A 256 -11.59 -9.35 -0.24
CA PRO A 256 -10.16 -9.24 -0.53
C PRO A 256 -9.38 -9.99 0.56
N VAL A 257 -8.29 -10.65 0.18
CA VAL A 257 -7.35 -11.37 1.06
C VAL A 257 -5.99 -10.74 0.84
N VAL A 258 -5.45 -10.04 1.84
CA VAL A 258 -4.16 -9.37 1.74
C VAL A 258 -3.13 -10.11 2.59
N THR A 259 -2.16 -10.71 1.92
CA THR A 259 -1.10 -11.52 2.55
C THR A 259 0.20 -10.74 2.73
N GLU A 260 0.43 -9.70 1.92
CA GLU A 260 1.60 -8.85 2.02
C GLU A 260 1.19 -7.38 1.95
N LEU A 261 1.72 -6.58 2.87
CA LEU A 261 1.49 -5.16 2.93
C LEU A 261 2.71 -4.46 3.52
N LYS A 262 3.37 -3.67 2.68
CA LYS A 262 4.58 -2.95 3.03
C LYS A 262 4.61 -1.61 2.33
N VAL A 263 5.08 -0.57 3.01
CA VAL A 263 5.44 0.70 2.39
C VAL A 263 6.93 0.96 2.60
N THR A 264 7.57 1.52 1.59
CA THR A 264 8.99 1.88 1.62
C THR A 264 9.12 3.36 1.28
N LEU A 265 9.81 4.08 2.14
CA LEU A 265 10.10 5.50 2.02
C LEU A 265 11.58 5.65 1.71
N ASP A 266 11.88 6.31 0.61
CA ASP A 266 13.24 6.56 0.12
C ASP A 266 13.50 8.06 0.08
N MET A 267 14.56 8.50 0.74
CA MET A 267 14.93 9.91 0.88
C MET A 267 16.31 10.14 0.28
N GLU A 268 16.55 11.34 -0.22
CA GLU A 268 17.88 11.74 -0.68
C GLU A 268 18.90 11.65 0.44
N ASP A 269 20.12 11.25 0.06
CA ASP A 269 21.28 11.30 0.94
C ASP A 269 21.52 12.73 1.43
N ARG A 270 21.67 12.85 2.74
CA ARG A 270 22.00 14.12 3.35
C ARG A 270 23.46 14.17 3.74
N ILE A 271 24.12 15.23 3.33
CA ILE A 271 25.48 15.55 3.78
C ILE A 271 25.37 16.78 4.69
N GLU A 272 25.91 16.67 5.88
CA GLU A 272 26.06 17.79 6.80
C GLU A 272 27.54 17.97 7.11
N SER A 273 28.01 19.19 7.01
CA SER A 273 29.39 19.55 7.28
C SER A 273 29.48 20.61 8.36
N GLY A 274 30.43 20.48 9.23
CA GLY A 274 30.78 21.49 10.23
C GLY A 274 32.26 21.82 10.17
N ASN A 275 32.64 23.02 10.55
CA ASN A 275 34.01 23.44 10.67
C ASN A 275 34.25 24.10 12.03
N ASN A 276 35.54 24.33 12.38
CA ASN A 276 35.95 24.97 13.63
C ASN A 276 35.37 24.34 14.91
N ILE A 277 35.20 23.02 14.90
CA ILE A 277 34.81 22.29 16.10
C ILE A 277 36.08 22.22 16.98
N VAL A 278 36.09 23.02 18.05
CA VAL A 278 37.17 23.03 19.00
C VAL A 278 37.11 21.75 19.82
N SER A 279 38.10 20.89 19.66
CA SER A 279 38.30 19.76 20.57
C SER A 279 38.80 20.27 21.92
N GLY A 280 38.63 19.54 22.95
CA GLY A 280 39.22 19.74 24.26
C GLY A 280 40.02 18.53 24.63
N THR A 281 40.44 18.44 25.89
CA THR A 281 41.11 17.26 26.44
C THR A 281 40.17 16.08 26.74
N GLY A 282 38.92 16.14 26.35
CA GLY A 282 37.93 15.09 26.59
C GLY A 282 37.03 14.86 25.38
N THR A 283 36.10 13.94 25.54
CA THR A 283 35.09 13.61 24.48
C THR A 283 34.32 14.85 24.05
N LYS A 284 34.26 15.09 22.76
CA LYS A 284 33.47 16.17 22.17
C LYS A 284 32.24 15.60 21.48
N SER A 285 31.08 15.99 21.93
CA SER A 285 29.83 15.68 21.23
C SER A 285 29.56 16.70 20.13
N VAL A 286 29.26 16.22 18.95
CA VAL A 286 28.84 17.04 17.81
C VAL A 286 27.38 16.75 17.55
N THR A 287 26.54 17.78 17.66
CA THR A 287 25.12 17.66 17.38
C THR A 287 24.86 18.12 15.95
N PHE A 288 24.27 17.26 15.15
CA PHE A 288 23.81 17.62 13.81
C PHE A 288 22.57 18.47 13.89
N THR A 289 22.35 19.37 12.93
CA THR A 289 21.19 20.24 12.85
C THR A 289 19.88 19.44 12.77
N GLN A 290 19.96 18.31 12.11
CA GLN A 290 18.88 17.33 12.01
C GLN A 290 19.42 15.95 12.33
N SER A 291 18.62 15.15 13.02
CA SER A 291 19.01 13.76 13.34
C SER A 291 19.15 12.93 12.07
N PHE A 292 20.20 12.13 11.99
CA PHE A 292 20.33 11.03 11.04
C PHE A 292 19.68 9.79 11.66
N VAL A 293 19.04 8.94 10.84
CA VAL A 293 18.59 7.62 11.31
C VAL A 293 19.80 6.70 11.51
N THR A 294 20.73 6.75 10.57
CA THR A 294 22.05 6.13 10.67
C THR A 294 23.09 7.08 10.13
N VAL A 295 24.29 7.03 10.68
CA VAL A 295 25.44 7.79 10.16
C VAL A 295 26.34 6.78 9.45
N PRO A 296 26.28 6.66 8.12
CA PRO A 296 27.01 5.63 7.39
C PRO A 296 28.53 5.89 7.33
N SER A 297 28.93 7.17 7.33
CA SER A 297 30.32 7.55 7.33
C SER A 297 30.55 8.93 7.95
N LEU A 298 31.67 9.10 8.63
CA LEU A 298 32.11 10.38 9.15
C LEU A 298 33.52 10.67 8.57
N GLY A 299 33.67 11.84 7.96
CA GLY A 299 34.98 12.32 7.52
C GLY A 299 35.47 13.44 8.44
N PHE A 300 36.74 13.36 8.84
CA PHE A 300 37.38 14.36 9.67
C PHE A 300 38.62 14.89 9.00
N ALA A 301 38.82 16.20 9.12
CA ALA A 301 40.08 16.86 8.84
C ALA A 301 40.54 17.55 10.13
N VAL A 302 41.60 17.04 10.72
CA VAL A 302 42.17 17.59 11.96
C VAL A 302 43.19 18.65 11.59
N GLN A 303 43.12 19.82 12.24
CA GLN A 303 44.04 20.92 12.05
C GLN A 303 44.68 21.33 13.37
N ASN A 304 45.88 21.90 13.32
CA ASN A 304 46.60 22.45 14.47
C ASN A 304 46.88 21.44 15.59
N MET A 305 47.18 20.18 15.23
CA MET A 305 47.64 19.19 16.21
C MET A 305 49.02 19.53 16.70
N ALA A 306 49.22 19.48 18.01
CA ALA A 306 50.55 19.52 18.60
C ALA A 306 51.25 18.17 18.48
N SER A 307 52.60 18.18 18.62
CA SER A 307 53.37 16.94 18.63
C SER A 307 52.93 16.05 19.80
N GLY A 308 52.45 14.85 19.51
CA GLY A 308 51.95 13.89 20.49
C GLY A 308 50.43 13.86 20.68
N ASP A 309 49.67 14.73 20.01
CA ASP A 309 48.21 14.67 20.02
C ASP A 309 47.74 13.44 19.25
N THR A 310 46.72 12.80 19.78
CA THR A 310 46.00 11.68 19.14
C THR A 310 44.51 11.96 19.15
N TYR A 311 43.80 11.41 18.18
CA TYR A 311 42.34 11.39 18.20
C TYR A 311 41.83 9.97 17.95
N THR A 312 40.71 9.66 18.55
CA THR A 312 39.89 8.45 18.28
C THR A 312 38.50 8.86 17.91
N LEU A 313 37.88 8.13 16.99
CA LEU A 313 36.51 8.32 16.54
C LEU A 313 35.60 7.29 17.19
#